data_3dfaf97c0f77fd2beef37b43aa127e86
#
_entry.id   3dfaf97c0f77fd2beef37b43aa127e86
#
_cell.length_a   1.000
_cell.length_b   1.000
_cell.length_c   1.000
_cell.angle_alpha   90.00
_cell.angle_beta   90.00
_cell.angle_gamma   90.00
#
_symmetry.space_group_name_H-M   'P 1'
#
loop_
_entity.id
_entity.type
_entity.pdbx_description
1 polymer ?
#
loop_
_entity_poly.entity_id
_entity_poly.type
_entity_poly.pdbx_seq_one_letter_code
_entity_poly.pdbx_strand_id
1 'polypeptide(L)'
;MKAMDSKLNQDFIRYEQVEKRQVYHLAEDGAEQFDEEFQIRTCDMRKPTFALDLGEALHEIGFAILEGHGVDPALYDAAEKEIVEMFERLTLAQKMQFRAQRYGSVNQGYFPIHETSLQHPDLVEGWVFCRRAFERPEEFWPLPEYEKFFRQLVSAHERLILPVMQALLAYLECDPHLYDQKLTGTNFGLRLNYYPPMSRAMDDSGAARLLGHEDVDLFTFLPAPRVEGLQILNRRNMKWIRINASRGSVILNSGDYMQRISNDIFPSTTHRVSKPRDPSQRGQTRVSFPMAVYVWEDEMLEVLPGLPNPKYAPVKAIEFHTSITSKFYGDDYAVKA
;
A
#
# COMPACT_ATOMS: atom_id res chain seq x y z
N MET A 1 -7.17 -10.49 25.37
CA MET A 1 -6.03 -9.71 24.85
C MET A 1 -4.85 -10.64 24.63
N LYS A 2 -4.51 -10.94 23.38
CA LYS A 2 -3.37 -11.81 23.05
C LYS A 2 -2.08 -11.02 23.37
N ALA A 3 -1.16 -11.62 24.12
CA ALA A 3 0.15 -11.03 24.38
C ALA A 3 0.87 -10.76 23.04
N MET A 4 1.48 -9.59 22.93
CA MET A 4 2.36 -9.27 21.80
C MET A 4 3.35 -10.42 21.59
N ASP A 5 3.50 -10.81 20.32
CA ASP A 5 4.34 -11.93 19.93
C ASP A 5 5.80 -11.67 20.35
N SER A 6 6.26 -12.37 21.37
CA SER A 6 7.63 -12.29 21.89
C SER A 6 8.69 -12.84 20.92
N LYS A 7 8.27 -13.22 19.71
CA LYS A 7 9.11 -13.92 18.71
C LYS A 7 9.58 -13.02 17.58
N LEU A 8 9.53 -11.69 17.71
CA LEU A 8 10.13 -10.82 16.70
C LEU A 8 11.64 -11.07 16.63
N ASN A 9 12.15 -11.13 15.40
CA ASN A 9 13.59 -11.24 15.17
C ASN A 9 14.31 -10.03 15.76
N GLN A 10 15.44 -10.24 16.47
CA GLN A 10 16.21 -9.18 17.12
C GLN A 10 16.77 -8.17 16.11
N ASP A 11 17.11 -8.62 14.90
CA ASP A 11 17.60 -7.73 13.85
C ASP A 11 16.49 -6.79 13.36
N PHE A 12 15.25 -7.29 13.28
CA PHE A 12 14.10 -6.47 12.94
C PHE A 12 13.78 -5.43 14.03
N ILE A 13 13.81 -5.82 15.30
CA ILE A 13 13.62 -4.88 16.43
C ILE A 13 14.68 -3.78 16.38
N ARG A 14 15.93 -4.13 16.12
CA ARG A 14 17.04 -3.18 15.99
C ARG A 14 16.82 -2.23 14.80
N TYR A 15 16.33 -2.74 13.69
CA TYR A 15 16.01 -1.99 12.50
C TYR A 15 14.87 -0.98 12.74
N GLU A 16 13.75 -1.39 13.36
CA GLU A 16 12.65 -0.48 13.71
C GLU A 16 13.10 0.65 14.63
N GLN A 17 14.05 0.38 15.53
CA GLN A 17 14.55 1.38 16.46
C GLN A 17 15.51 2.39 15.82
N VAL A 18 16.34 1.94 14.87
CA VAL A 18 17.41 2.77 14.32
C VAL A 18 16.94 3.58 13.13
N GLU A 19 16.34 2.95 12.14
CA GLU A 19 15.76 3.66 10.98
C GLU A 19 14.84 2.72 10.19
N LYS A 20 13.53 2.91 10.27
CA LYS A 20 12.52 2.13 9.54
C LYS A 20 12.75 1.98 8.02
N ARG A 21 13.83 2.55 7.48
CA ARG A 21 13.99 2.77 6.04
C ARG A 21 15.41 2.72 5.50
N GLN A 22 16.36 2.32 6.28
CA GLN A 22 17.61 1.85 5.68
C GLN A 22 17.31 0.51 5.02
N VAL A 23 16.95 0.66 3.81
CA VAL A 23 17.31 -0.19 2.73
C VAL A 23 17.40 -1.68 3.07
N TYR A 24 16.31 -2.37 2.89
CA TYR A 24 16.37 -3.81 2.68
C TYR A 24 16.99 -4.10 1.32
N HIS A 25 18.20 -3.57 1.16
CA HIS A 25 19.06 -3.93 0.08
C HIS A 25 19.79 -5.17 0.47
N LEU A 26 19.67 -6.15 -0.36
CA LEU A 26 20.70 -7.14 -0.58
C LEU A 26 21.34 -7.60 0.73
N ALA A 27 21.07 -8.81 1.11
CA ALA A 27 21.96 -9.47 2.04
C ALA A 27 23.40 -9.13 1.61
N GLU A 28 24.10 -8.36 2.41
CA GLU A 28 25.46 -7.91 2.10
C GLU A 28 26.40 -9.09 1.80
N ASP A 29 26.02 -10.32 2.20
CA ASP A 29 26.85 -11.51 2.14
C ASP A 29 26.15 -12.78 1.63
N GLY A 30 24.98 -12.73 1.02
CA GLY A 30 24.31 -13.96 0.65
C GLY A 30 23.08 -13.84 -0.24
N ALA A 31 22.69 -14.95 -0.79
CA ALA A 31 21.45 -15.06 -1.56
C ALA A 31 20.26 -14.66 -0.69
N GLU A 32 19.35 -13.88 -1.23
CA GLU A 32 18.07 -13.53 -0.59
C GLU A 32 17.36 -14.80 -0.09
N GLN A 33 16.93 -14.77 1.17
CA GLN A 33 16.23 -15.89 1.76
C GLN A 33 14.72 -15.72 1.66
N PHE A 34 14.03 -16.80 1.32
CA PHE A 34 12.59 -16.85 1.21
C PHE A 34 11.99 -17.81 2.25
N ASP A 35 10.86 -17.39 2.79
CA ASP A 35 10.01 -18.23 3.64
C ASP A 35 8.96 -18.89 2.74
N GLU A 36 9.29 -20.07 2.23
CA GLU A 36 8.44 -20.81 1.30
C GLU A 36 7.28 -21.55 2.02
N GLU A 37 7.35 -21.64 3.35
CA GLU A 37 6.32 -22.32 4.16
C GLU A 37 5.23 -21.38 4.62
N PHE A 38 5.54 -20.07 4.76
CA PHE A 38 4.58 -19.10 5.22
C PHE A 38 3.59 -18.71 4.12
N GLN A 39 2.32 -18.79 4.44
CA GLN A 39 1.24 -18.42 3.53
C GLN A 39 0.41 -17.28 4.13
N ILE A 40 0.16 -16.24 3.33
CA ILE A 40 -0.74 -15.14 3.73
C ILE A 40 -2.17 -15.69 3.80
N ARG A 41 -2.87 -15.42 4.90
CA ARG A 41 -4.23 -15.91 5.13
C ARG A 41 -5.22 -15.29 4.18
N THR A 42 -6.14 -16.12 3.69
CA THR A 42 -7.32 -15.68 2.91
C THR A 42 -8.53 -15.54 3.83
N CYS A 43 -9.15 -14.36 3.79
CA CYS A 43 -10.29 -13.98 4.61
C CYS A 43 -11.52 -13.76 3.71
N ASP A 44 -12.57 -14.55 3.88
CA ASP A 44 -13.81 -14.40 3.12
C ASP A 44 -14.75 -13.41 3.84
N MET A 45 -15.00 -12.26 3.23
CA MET A 45 -15.82 -11.18 3.78
C MET A 45 -17.27 -11.56 4.03
N ARG A 46 -17.76 -12.66 3.46
CA ARG A 46 -19.12 -13.16 3.66
C ARG A 46 -19.31 -14.03 4.92
N LYS A 47 -18.18 -14.47 5.52
CA LYS A 47 -18.23 -15.36 6.67
C LYS A 47 -18.48 -14.60 7.96
N PRO A 48 -19.26 -15.18 8.90
CA PRO A 48 -19.42 -14.58 10.23
C PRO A 48 -18.12 -14.42 11.01
N THR A 49 -17.09 -15.21 10.66
CA THR A 49 -15.75 -15.17 11.27
C THR A 49 -14.84 -14.11 10.68
N PHE A 50 -15.31 -13.32 9.70
CA PHE A 50 -14.47 -12.38 8.95
C PHE A 50 -13.65 -11.45 9.85
N ALA A 51 -14.26 -10.87 10.89
CA ALA A 51 -13.55 -9.97 11.81
C ALA A 51 -12.41 -10.70 12.55
N LEU A 52 -12.63 -11.94 12.98
CA LEU A 52 -11.60 -12.76 13.63
C LEU A 52 -10.50 -13.15 12.64
N ASP A 53 -10.89 -13.66 11.47
CA ASP A 53 -9.95 -14.14 10.45
C ASP A 53 -9.05 -12.99 9.96
N LEU A 54 -9.63 -11.82 9.69
CA LEU A 54 -8.91 -10.64 9.26
C LEU A 54 -7.99 -10.08 10.36
N GLY A 55 -8.52 -9.97 11.57
CA GLY A 55 -7.73 -9.49 12.72
C GLY A 55 -6.53 -10.39 13.01
N GLU A 56 -6.69 -11.71 12.96
CA GLU A 56 -5.58 -12.66 13.12
C GLU A 56 -4.55 -12.54 11.98
N ALA A 57 -5.01 -12.39 10.73
CA ALA A 57 -4.13 -12.23 9.57
C ALA A 57 -3.26 -10.98 9.70
N LEU A 58 -3.87 -9.81 9.98
CA LEU A 58 -3.13 -8.56 10.14
C LEU A 58 -2.26 -8.55 11.40
N HIS A 59 -2.73 -9.15 12.51
CA HIS A 59 -1.90 -9.27 13.71
C HIS A 59 -0.63 -10.10 13.46
N GLU A 60 -0.73 -11.13 12.64
CA GLU A 60 0.38 -12.04 12.36
C GLU A 60 1.47 -11.39 11.50
N ILE A 61 1.10 -10.70 10.43
CA ILE A 61 2.05 -10.20 9.42
C ILE A 61 1.68 -8.84 8.83
N GLY A 62 0.55 -8.23 9.19
CA GLY A 62 0.08 -6.98 8.59
C GLY A 62 -0.49 -7.12 7.18
N PHE A 63 -0.71 -8.34 6.70
CA PHE A 63 -1.24 -8.65 5.37
C PHE A 63 -2.33 -9.71 5.41
N ALA A 64 -3.33 -9.55 4.53
CA ALA A 64 -4.39 -10.53 4.30
C ALA A 64 -4.76 -10.57 2.81
N ILE A 65 -5.40 -11.65 2.37
CA ILE A 65 -6.04 -11.75 1.06
C ILE A 65 -7.55 -11.77 1.29
N LEU A 66 -8.27 -10.82 0.70
CA LEU A 66 -9.72 -10.72 0.80
C LEU A 66 -10.39 -11.41 -0.37
N GLU A 67 -11.37 -12.25 -0.07
CA GLU A 67 -12.30 -12.86 -1.01
C GLU A 67 -13.74 -12.52 -0.61
N GLY A 68 -14.69 -12.78 -1.51
CA GLY A 68 -16.11 -12.53 -1.23
C GLY A 68 -16.50 -11.05 -1.06
N HIS A 69 -15.64 -10.13 -1.46
CA HIS A 69 -15.79 -8.68 -1.32
C HIS A 69 -16.81 -8.06 -2.30
N GLY A 70 -17.34 -8.82 -3.25
CA GLY A 70 -18.41 -8.39 -4.16
C GLY A 70 -18.00 -7.43 -5.29
N VAL A 71 -16.73 -7.12 -5.45
CA VAL A 71 -16.23 -6.38 -6.63
C VAL A 71 -16.09 -7.34 -7.79
N ASP A 72 -16.62 -6.97 -8.95
CA ASP A 72 -16.53 -7.80 -10.17
C ASP A 72 -15.07 -7.89 -10.64
N PRO A 73 -14.48 -9.09 -10.78
CA PRO A 73 -13.14 -9.27 -11.29
C PRO A 73 -12.91 -8.67 -12.68
N ALA A 74 -13.95 -8.57 -13.50
CA ALA A 74 -13.88 -7.92 -14.82
C ALA A 74 -13.53 -6.44 -14.73
N LEU A 75 -13.87 -5.76 -13.63
CA LEU A 75 -13.47 -4.38 -13.38
C LEU A 75 -11.94 -4.27 -13.21
N TYR A 76 -11.32 -5.24 -12.55
CA TYR A 76 -9.86 -5.27 -12.39
C TYR A 76 -9.14 -5.55 -13.71
N ASP A 77 -9.70 -6.45 -14.52
CA ASP A 77 -9.17 -6.73 -15.87
C ASP A 77 -9.24 -5.51 -16.79
N ALA A 78 -10.34 -4.77 -16.69
CA ALA A 78 -10.50 -3.51 -17.41
C ALA A 78 -9.51 -2.45 -16.90
N ALA A 79 -9.32 -2.35 -15.57
CA ALA A 79 -8.38 -1.41 -14.98
C ALA A 79 -6.94 -1.64 -15.45
N GLU A 80 -6.50 -2.90 -15.52
CA GLU A 80 -5.18 -3.23 -16.07
C GLU A 80 -5.01 -2.69 -17.51
N LYS A 81 -6.02 -2.84 -18.36
CA LYS A 81 -5.99 -2.37 -19.75
C LYS A 81 -5.97 -0.85 -19.83
N GLU A 82 -6.83 -0.18 -19.07
CA GLU A 82 -6.91 1.28 -19.03
C GLU A 82 -5.59 1.90 -18.52
N ILE A 83 -4.94 1.29 -17.55
CA ILE A 83 -3.64 1.74 -17.04
C ILE A 83 -2.58 1.62 -18.12
N VAL A 84 -2.46 0.45 -18.77
CA VAL A 84 -1.50 0.25 -19.86
C VAL A 84 -1.75 1.27 -20.96
N GLU A 85 -3.00 1.41 -21.41
CA GLU A 85 -3.36 2.36 -22.47
C GLU A 85 -3.00 3.80 -22.09
N MET A 86 -3.32 4.25 -20.88
CA MET A 86 -3.01 5.59 -20.39
C MET A 86 -1.50 5.87 -20.42
N PHE A 87 -0.69 4.93 -19.90
CA PHE A 87 0.77 5.13 -19.85
C PHE A 87 1.44 5.05 -21.23
N GLU A 88 0.95 4.21 -22.14
CA GLU A 88 1.53 4.04 -23.47
C GLU A 88 1.05 5.09 -24.47
N ARG A 89 -0.19 5.57 -24.35
CA ARG A 89 -0.77 6.58 -25.23
C ARG A 89 -0.19 7.98 -25.02
N LEU A 90 0.13 8.33 -23.77
CA LEU A 90 0.64 9.65 -23.41
C LEU A 90 2.15 9.73 -23.60
N THR A 91 2.61 10.74 -24.32
CA THR A 91 4.05 11.05 -24.40
C THR A 91 4.58 11.51 -23.05
N LEU A 92 5.90 11.38 -22.82
CA LEU A 92 6.53 11.87 -21.60
C LEU A 92 6.24 13.36 -21.36
N ALA A 93 6.27 14.19 -22.40
CA ALA A 93 5.97 15.61 -22.31
C ALA A 93 4.52 15.89 -21.82
N GLN A 94 3.55 15.09 -22.27
CA GLN A 94 2.17 15.17 -21.80
C GLN A 94 2.04 14.72 -20.34
N LYS A 95 2.68 13.59 -19.97
CA LYS A 95 2.69 13.11 -18.59
C LYS A 95 3.33 14.15 -17.64
N MET A 96 4.42 14.78 -18.05
CA MET A 96 5.13 15.80 -17.25
C MET A 96 4.34 17.08 -16.99
N GLN A 97 3.30 17.37 -17.77
CA GLN A 97 2.37 18.47 -17.46
C GLN A 97 1.60 18.21 -16.15
N PHE A 98 1.47 16.94 -15.78
CA PHE A 98 0.82 16.49 -14.54
C PHE A 98 1.84 15.99 -13.51
N ARG A 99 3.06 16.53 -13.51
CA ARG A 99 4.11 16.17 -12.55
C ARG A 99 3.55 16.21 -11.12
N ALA A 100 3.84 15.15 -10.36
CA ALA A 100 3.30 14.96 -9.03
C ALA A 100 3.57 16.15 -8.10
N GLN A 101 2.53 16.57 -7.40
CA GLN A 101 2.54 17.59 -6.36
C GLN A 101 1.86 17.04 -5.12
N ARG A 102 2.21 17.58 -3.96
CA ARG A 102 1.61 17.17 -2.71
C ARG A 102 0.33 17.96 -2.43
N TYR A 103 -0.72 17.23 -2.08
CA TYR A 103 -2.00 17.74 -1.62
C TYR A 103 -2.34 17.10 -0.27
N GLY A 104 -1.99 17.78 0.82
CA GLY A 104 -2.17 17.24 2.15
C GLY A 104 -1.34 15.97 2.39
N SER A 105 -1.99 14.88 2.81
CA SER A 105 -1.35 13.58 3.02
C SER A 105 -1.03 12.83 1.74
N VAL A 106 -1.61 13.22 0.61
CA VAL A 106 -1.53 12.44 -0.63
C VAL A 106 -0.85 13.24 -1.73
N ASN A 107 0.02 12.57 -2.49
CA ASN A 107 0.52 13.12 -3.73
C ASN A 107 -0.55 12.99 -4.82
N GLN A 108 -0.58 13.95 -5.73
CA GLN A 108 -1.41 13.93 -6.92
C GLN A 108 -0.54 14.14 -8.15
N GLY A 109 -0.62 13.24 -9.11
CA GLY A 109 0.03 13.38 -10.41
C GLY A 109 1.04 12.29 -10.76
N TYR A 110 1.83 12.56 -11.78
CA TYR A 110 2.72 11.64 -12.45
C TYR A 110 4.13 11.60 -11.83
N PHE A 111 4.64 10.40 -11.62
CA PHE A 111 6.01 10.10 -11.19
C PHE A 111 6.74 9.39 -12.34
N PRO A 112 7.78 9.99 -12.94
CA PRO A 112 8.56 9.32 -13.96
C PRO A 112 9.34 8.12 -13.41
N ILE A 113 9.71 7.21 -14.30
CA ILE A 113 10.61 6.11 -13.97
C ILE A 113 11.93 6.65 -13.40
N HIS A 114 12.49 5.95 -12.42
CA HIS A 114 13.71 6.33 -11.68
C HIS A 114 13.57 7.54 -10.74
N GLU A 115 12.36 8.09 -10.58
CA GLU A 115 12.13 9.27 -9.73
C GLU A 115 11.05 9.06 -8.66
N THR A 116 10.73 7.81 -8.36
CA THR A 116 9.70 7.50 -7.34
C THR A 116 10.19 7.70 -5.92
N SER A 117 11.50 7.71 -5.69
CA SER A 117 12.11 8.13 -4.43
C SER A 117 13.50 8.71 -4.64
N LEU A 118 13.97 9.55 -3.70
CA LEU A 118 15.32 10.10 -3.74
C LEU A 118 16.41 9.05 -3.47
N GLN A 119 16.06 7.93 -2.89
CA GLN A 119 17.03 6.95 -2.41
C GLN A 119 17.45 5.95 -3.48
N HIS A 120 16.54 5.59 -4.38
CA HIS A 120 16.81 4.59 -5.41
C HIS A 120 15.96 4.77 -6.66
N PRO A 121 16.54 4.51 -7.83
CA PRO A 121 15.83 4.53 -9.10
C PRO A 121 14.96 3.27 -9.26
N ASP A 122 13.71 3.34 -8.84
CA ASP A 122 12.75 2.27 -9.07
C ASP A 122 12.39 2.14 -10.56
N LEU A 123 12.18 0.89 -11.02
CA LEU A 123 11.79 0.59 -12.40
C LEU A 123 10.27 0.65 -12.57
N VAL A 124 9.66 1.74 -12.14
CA VAL A 124 8.21 1.96 -12.20
C VAL A 124 7.89 3.40 -12.58
N GLU A 125 6.92 3.58 -13.46
CA GLU A 125 6.20 4.84 -13.61
C GLU A 125 4.97 4.80 -12.70
N GLY A 126 4.67 5.92 -12.04
CA GLY A 126 3.52 6.03 -11.15
C GLY A 126 2.60 7.18 -11.54
N TRP A 127 1.30 7.02 -11.27
CA TRP A 127 0.36 8.13 -11.28
C TRP A 127 -0.57 8.01 -10.10
N VAL A 128 -0.61 9.03 -9.25
CA VAL A 128 -1.47 9.04 -8.07
C VAL A 128 -2.64 9.98 -8.31
N PHE A 129 -3.83 9.50 -8.01
CA PHE A 129 -5.07 10.28 -8.01
C PHE A 129 -5.66 10.27 -6.60
N CYS A 130 -5.67 11.43 -5.96
CA CYS A 130 -6.33 11.63 -4.66
C CYS A 130 -7.81 11.98 -4.84
N ARG A 131 -8.57 12.08 -3.76
CA ARG A 131 -9.98 12.46 -3.80
C ARG A 131 -10.21 13.77 -4.58
N ARG A 132 -9.34 14.77 -4.42
CA ARG A 132 -9.45 16.06 -5.14
C ARG A 132 -9.44 15.91 -6.65
N ALA A 133 -8.77 14.89 -7.19
CA ALA A 133 -8.77 14.61 -8.62
C ALA A 133 -10.16 14.21 -9.16
N PHE A 134 -11.01 13.67 -8.29
CA PHE A 134 -12.38 13.29 -8.63
C PHE A 134 -13.39 14.41 -8.34
N GLU A 135 -13.01 15.39 -7.53
CA GLU A 135 -13.82 16.59 -7.25
C GLU A 135 -13.58 17.69 -8.30
N ARG A 136 -12.36 17.75 -8.87
CA ARG A 136 -11.94 18.73 -9.89
C ARG A 136 -11.25 18.02 -11.06
N PRO A 137 -11.99 17.20 -11.82
CA PRO A 137 -11.41 16.32 -12.83
C PRO A 137 -10.68 17.08 -13.96
N GLU A 138 -11.11 18.28 -14.29
CA GLU A 138 -10.49 19.15 -15.32
C GLU A 138 -9.06 19.59 -14.99
N GLU A 139 -8.68 19.56 -13.71
CA GLU A 139 -7.34 19.98 -13.27
C GLU A 139 -6.34 18.82 -13.27
N PHE A 140 -6.81 17.60 -13.04
CA PHE A 140 -5.92 16.50 -12.65
C PHE A 140 -5.88 15.32 -13.63
N TRP A 141 -6.85 15.20 -14.51
CA TRP A 141 -6.91 14.08 -15.44
C TRP A 141 -6.39 14.46 -16.81
N PRO A 142 -5.46 13.67 -17.40
CA PRO A 142 -4.95 13.95 -18.73
C PRO A 142 -6.02 13.80 -19.83
N LEU A 143 -7.00 12.92 -19.60
CA LEU A 143 -8.13 12.69 -20.50
C LEU A 143 -9.38 12.33 -19.67
N PRO A 144 -10.56 12.90 -19.98
CA PRO A 144 -11.79 12.71 -19.20
C PRO A 144 -12.28 11.26 -19.11
N GLU A 145 -12.04 10.45 -20.14
CA GLU A 145 -12.45 9.04 -20.17
C GLU A 145 -11.82 8.22 -19.04
N TYR A 146 -10.55 8.51 -18.69
CA TYR A 146 -9.86 7.82 -17.60
C TYR A 146 -10.48 8.17 -16.24
N GLU A 147 -10.82 9.44 -16.01
CA GLU A 147 -11.51 9.84 -14.78
C GLU A 147 -12.80 9.05 -14.57
N LYS A 148 -13.64 8.99 -15.58
CA LYS A 148 -14.92 8.27 -15.53
C LYS A 148 -14.74 6.80 -15.18
N PHE A 149 -13.73 6.15 -15.75
CA PHE A 149 -13.42 4.75 -15.48
C PHE A 149 -12.91 4.55 -14.04
N PHE A 150 -11.89 5.30 -13.65
CA PHE A 150 -11.29 5.12 -12.33
C PHE A 150 -12.20 5.56 -11.18
N ARG A 151 -13.17 6.43 -11.41
CA ARG A 151 -14.25 6.73 -10.46
C ARG A 151 -15.06 5.48 -10.13
N GLN A 152 -15.33 4.63 -11.10
CA GLN A 152 -16.04 3.36 -10.84
C GLN A 152 -15.18 2.41 -9.99
N LEU A 153 -13.89 2.31 -10.28
CA LEU A 153 -12.95 1.51 -9.51
C LEU A 153 -12.86 2.00 -8.05
N VAL A 154 -12.67 3.31 -7.86
CA VAL A 154 -12.65 3.91 -6.51
C VAL A 154 -13.94 3.64 -5.78
N SER A 155 -15.10 3.87 -6.40
CA SER A 155 -16.41 3.62 -5.78
C SER A 155 -16.63 2.14 -5.41
N ALA A 156 -16.02 1.21 -6.17
CA ALA A 156 -16.06 -0.21 -5.81
C ALA A 156 -15.23 -0.50 -4.55
N HIS A 157 -14.05 0.11 -4.41
CA HIS A 157 -13.19 -0.05 -3.24
C HIS A 157 -13.71 0.71 -2.01
N GLU A 158 -14.29 1.90 -2.18
CA GLU A 158 -14.87 2.67 -1.07
C GLU A 158 -15.91 1.87 -0.27
N ARG A 159 -16.67 0.99 -0.94
CA ARG A 159 -17.63 0.09 -0.27
C ARG A 159 -16.99 -0.93 0.66
N LEU A 160 -15.67 -1.18 0.53
CA LEU A 160 -14.94 -2.12 1.37
C LEU A 160 -14.37 -1.45 2.63
N ILE A 161 -14.23 -0.13 2.63
CA ILE A 161 -13.53 0.62 3.69
C ILE A 161 -14.18 0.41 5.05
N LEU A 162 -15.47 0.72 5.18
CA LEU A 162 -16.14 0.58 6.46
C LEU A 162 -16.25 -0.88 6.93
N PRO A 163 -16.65 -1.86 6.10
CA PRO A 163 -16.63 -3.26 6.53
C PRO A 163 -15.27 -3.76 7.04
N VAL A 164 -14.18 -3.34 6.39
CA VAL A 164 -12.83 -3.70 6.83
C VAL A 164 -12.49 -3.00 8.15
N MET A 165 -12.71 -1.70 8.26
CA MET A 165 -12.41 -0.96 9.50
C MET A 165 -13.22 -1.47 10.68
N GLN A 166 -14.53 -1.70 10.49
CA GLN A 166 -15.41 -2.24 11.52
C GLN A 166 -14.98 -3.63 11.97
N ALA A 167 -14.54 -4.49 11.05
CA ALA A 167 -14.01 -5.81 11.39
C ALA A 167 -12.74 -5.72 12.25
N LEU A 168 -11.81 -4.80 11.92
CA LEU A 168 -10.59 -4.59 12.68
C LEU A 168 -10.87 -4.03 14.08
N LEU A 169 -11.78 -3.07 14.21
CA LEU A 169 -12.21 -2.52 15.49
C LEU A 169 -12.88 -3.59 16.35
N ALA A 170 -13.75 -4.41 15.76
CA ALA A 170 -14.40 -5.52 16.47
C ALA A 170 -13.38 -6.56 16.99
N TYR A 171 -12.35 -6.89 16.21
CA TYR A 171 -11.26 -7.76 16.64
C TYR A 171 -10.49 -7.19 17.85
N LEU A 172 -10.32 -5.87 17.89
CA LEU A 172 -9.66 -5.15 18.99
C LEU A 172 -10.58 -4.92 20.20
N GLU A 173 -11.81 -5.44 20.18
CA GLU A 173 -12.83 -5.24 21.22
C GLU A 173 -13.19 -3.74 21.40
N CYS A 174 -13.03 -2.93 20.33
CA CYS A 174 -13.45 -1.55 20.28
C CYS A 174 -14.85 -1.43 19.66
N ASP A 175 -15.50 -0.26 19.82
CA ASP A 175 -16.75 0.04 19.08
C ASP A 175 -16.49 -0.04 17.57
N PRO A 176 -17.12 -0.96 16.85
CA PRO A 176 -16.92 -1.11 15.41
C PRO A 176 -17.23 0.15 14.59
N HIS A 177 -18.10 1.03 15.11
CA HIS A 177 -18.54 2.25 14.44
C HIS A 177 -17.72 3.50 14.77
N LEU A 178 -16.66 3.36 15.55
CA LEU A 178 -15.82 4.48 16.03
C LEU A 178 -15.24 5.33 14.89
N TYR A 179 -14.97 4.72 13.73
CA TYR A 179 -14.37 5.40 12.57
C TYR A 179 -15.35 5.71 11.45
N ASP A 180 -16.64 5.38 11.56
CA ASP A 180 -17.61 5.56 10.47
C ASP A 180 -17.65 7.00 9.98
N GLN A 181 -17.73 7.97 10.88
CA GLN A 181 -17.75 9.40 10.53
C GLN A 181 -16.41 9.88 9.94
N LYS A 182 -15.29 9.41 10.48
CA LYS A 182 -13.94 9.79 10.01
C LYS A 182 -13.65 9.27 8.61
N LEU A 183 -14.28 8.16 8.23
CA LEU A 183 -14.12 7.51 6.93
C LEU A 183 -15.26 7.81 5.95
N THR A 184 -16.27 8.58 6.35
CA THR A 184 -17.27 9.11 5.44
C THR A 184 -16.62 10.18 4.55
N GLY A 185 -16.73 10.04 3.22
CA GLY A 185 -16.00 10.92 2.30
C GLY A 185 -14.48 10.73 2.38
N THR A 186 -14.05 9.51 2.43
CA THR A 186 -12.69 9.04 2.72
C THR A 186 -11.59 9.78 1.95
N ASN A 187 -10.52 10.14 2.65
CA ASN A 187 -9.27 10.54 2.02
C ASN A 187 -8.54 9.28 1.50
N PHE A 188 -8.13 9.30 0.24
CA PHE A 188 -7.45 8.16 -0.38
C PHE A 188 -6.43 8.60 -1.43
N GLY A 189 -5.50 7.70 -1.74
CA GLY A 189 -4.61 7.79 -2.89
C GLY A 189 -4.73 6.53 -3.76
N LEU A 190 -5.34 6.65 -4.94
CA LEU A 190 -5.30 5.59 -5.94
C LEU A 190 -3.99 5.75 -6.73
N ARG A 191 -3.07 4.81 -6.55
CA ARG A 191 -1.79 4.83 -7.25
C ARG A 191 -1.79 3.82 -8.39
N LEU A 192 -1.69 4.31 -9.61
CA LEU A 192 -1.48 3.48 -10.79
C LEU A 192 0.02 3.29 -10.99
N ASN A 193 0.49 2.06 -10.90
CA ASN A 193 1.88 1.69 -11.14
C ASN A 193 2.00 0.94 -12.47
N TYR A 194 2.84 1.47 -13.36
CA TYR A 194 3.17 0.87 -14.63
C TYR A 194 4.65 0.45 -14.63
N TYR A 195 4.89 -0.84 -14.70
CA TYR A 195 6.23 -1.42 -14.77
C TYR A 195 6.46 -1.88 -16.21
N PRO A 196 7.32 -1.20 -16.97
CA PRO A 196 7.59 -1.57 -18.35
C PRO A 196 8.21 -2.97 -18.45
N PRO A 197 8.15 -3.60 -19.64
CA PRO A 197 8.91 -4.81 -19.92
C PRO A 197 10.39 -4.60 -19.57
N MET A 198 10.99 -5.52 -18.84
CA MET A 198 12.39 -5.42 -18.44
C MET A 198 13.30 -5.64 -19.65
N SER A 199 14.08 -4.63 -20.02
CA SER A 199 15.21 -4.81 -20.92
C SER A 199 16.34 -5.57 -20.21
N ARG A 200 17.26 -6.16 -21.00
CA ARG A 200 18.44 -6.82 -20.42
C ARG A 200 19.27 -5.86 -19.58
N ALA A 201 19.44 -4.61 -20.01
CA ALA A 201 20.17 -3.60 -19.24
C ALA A 201 19.48 -3.29 -17.89
N MET A 202 18.15 -3.25 -17.86
CA MET A 202 17.40 -3.08 -16.61
C MET A 202 17.53 -4.30 -15.68
N ASP A 203 17.55 -5.51 -16.26
CA ASP A 203 17.74 -6.73 -15.49
C ASP A 203 19.17 -6.82 -14.89
N ASP A 204 20.16 -6.42 -15.65
CA ASP A 204 21.58 -6.41 -15.25
C ASP A 204 21.90 -5.26 -14.26
N SER A 205 21.10 -4.20 -14.20
CA SER A 205 21.35 -3.02 -13.35
C SER A 205 21.23 -3.29 -11.83
N GLY A 206 20.61 -4.39 -11.44
CA GLY A 206 20.31 -4.67 -10.04
C GLY A 206 19.17 -3.82 -9.45
N ALA A 207 18.62 -2.87 -10.19
CA ALA A 207 17.52 -2.04 -9.71
C ALA A 207 16.26 -2.86 -9.44
N ALA A 208 15.55 -2.56 -8.35
CA ALA A 208 14.28 -3.17 -8.02
C ALA A 208 13.13 -2.57 -8.86
N ARG A 209 12.02 -3.30 -9.01
CA ARG A 209 10.80 -2.74 -9.58
C ARG A 209 10.15 -1.71 -8.65
N LEU A 210 10.14 -2.00 -7.35
CA LEU A 210 9.78 -1.04 -6.29
C LEU A 210 10.48 -1.51 -5.00
N LEU A 211 11.21 -0.59 -4.38
CA LEU A 211 11.98 -0.89 -3.18
C LEU A 211 11.12 -1.22 -1.96
N GLY A 212 11.78 -1.82 -0.96
CA GLY A 212 11.17 -2.10 0.33
C GLY A 212 10.70 -0.82 1.01
N HIS A 213 9.43 -0.81 1.42
CA HIS A 213 8.78 0.31 2.10
C HIS A 213 7.63 -0.19 2.98
N GLU A 214 7.16 0.66 3.87
CA GLU A 214 5.90 0.55 4.57
C GLU A 214 4.94 1.62 4.04
N ASP A 215 3.63 1.32 4.05
CA ASP A 215 2.60 2.30 3.70
C ASP A 215 2.30 3.22 4.89
N VAL A 216 2.10 4.52 4.62
CA VAL A 216 1.81 5.52 5.66
C VAL A 216 0.32 5.86 5.65
N ASP A 217 -0.51 4.85 5.84
CA ASP A 217 -1.98 4.95 5.79
C ASP A 217 -2.63 4.09 6.89
N LEU A 218 -3.96 3.98 6.88
CA LEU A 218 -4.66 2.99 7.69
C LEU A 218 -4.47 1.60 7.09
N PHE A 219 -4.82 1.46 5.84
CA PHE A 219 -4.67 0.22 5.08
C PHE A 219 -4.75 0.48 3.57
N THR A 220 -4.14 -0.39 2.81
CA THR A 220 -4.12 -0.36 1.34
C THR A 220 -4.90 -1.54 0.77
N PHE A 221 -5.78 -1.28 -0.20
CA PHE A 221 -6.41 -2.30 -1.06
C PHE A 221 -5.62 -2.45 -2.34
N LEU A 222 -5.10 -3.63 -2.60
CA LEU A 222 -4.39 -3.95 -3.82
C LEU A 222 -5.05 -5.14 -4.52
N PRO A 223 -5.80 -4.94 -5.61
CA PRO A 223 -6.26 -6.05 -6.44
C PRO A 223 -5.09 -6.93 -6.87
N ALA A 224 -5.26 -8.25 -6.78
CA ALA A 224 -4.21 -9.22 -7.06
C ALA A 224 -3.62 -9.03 -8.47
N PRO A 225 -2.33 -8.65 -8.61
CA PRO A 225 -1.74 -8.38 -9.92
C PRO A 225 -1.60 -9.66 -10.75
N ARG A 226 -1.70 -9.55 -12.06
CA ARG A 226 -1.51 -10.68 -13.00
C ARG A 226 -0.09 -11.20 -13.02
N VAL A 227 0.88 -10.27 -12.98
CA VAL A 227 2.31 -10.59 -12.98
C VAL A 227 2.81 -10.54 -11.55
N GLU A 228 3.47 -11.61 -11.12
CA GLU A 228 4.03 -11.71 -9.77
C GLU A 228 5.12 -10.66 -9.47
N GLY A 229 5.56 -10.60 -8.22
CA GLY A 229 6.66 -9.75 -7.79
C GLY A 229 6.49 -9.14 -6.41
N LEU A 230 5.26 -9.06 -5.87
CA LEU A 230 5.03 -8.57 -4.51
C LEU A 230 5.63 -9.54 -3.48
N GLN A 231 6.44 -9.01 -2.59
CA GLN A 231 7.11 -9.74 -1.53
C GLN A 231 6.96 -8.99 -0.22
N ILE A 232 6.76 -9.71 0.87
CA ILE A 232 6.53 -9.21 2.21
C ILE A 232 7.65 -9.72 3.11
N LEU A 233 8.21 -8.87 3.96
CA LEU A 233 9.24 -9.28 4.89
C LEU A 233 8.62 -9.96 6.12
N ASN A 234 8.96 -11.23 6.36
CA ASN A 234 8.57 -11.90 7.58
C ASN A 234 9.43 -11.40 8.76
N ARG A 235 8.83 -10.60 9.62
CA ARG A 235 9.47 -9.98 10.79
C ARG A 235 10.04 -10.99 11.80
N ARG A 236 9.60 -12.25 11.76
CA ARG A 236 10.03 -13.28 12.71
C ARG A 236 11.36 -13.93 12.34
N ASN A 237 11.66 -14.00 11.05
CA ASN A 237 12.85 -14.69 10.55
C ASN A 237 13.65 -13.92 9.50
N MET A 238 13.23 -12.68 9.19
CA MET A 238 13.85 -11.77 8.20
C MET A 238 13.93 -12.38 6.79
N LYS A 239 13.00 -13.27 6.45
CA LYS A 239 12.89 -13.85 5.11
C LYS A 239 11.75 -13.20 4.33
N TRP A 240 11.89 -13.15 3.03
CA TRP A 240 10.84 -12.65 2.15
C TRP A 240 9.77 -13.72 1.89
N ILE A 241 8.51 -13.33 1.99
CA ILE A 241 7.35 -14.13 1.62
C ILE A 241 6.89 -13.68 0.25
N ARG A 242 6.68 -14.62 -0.69
CA ARG A 242 6.00 -14.33 -1.95
C ARG A 242 4.51 -14.43 -1.74
N ILE A 243 3.78 -13.40 -2.13
CA ILE A 243 2.34 -13.46 -2.06
C ILE A 243 1.78 -14.18 -3.29
N ASN A 244 0.90 -15.13 -3.05
CA ASN A 244 0.17 -15.84 -4.07
C ASN A 244 -1.34 -15.62 -3.85
N ALA A 245 -1.87 -14.59 -4.48
CA ALA A 245 -3.27 -14.21 -4.38
C ALA A 245 -3.99 -14.58 -5.68
N SER A 246 -5.17 -15.20 -5.55
CA SER A 246 -5.98 -15.60 -6.69
C SER A 246 -6.49 -14.38 -7.46
N ARG A 247 -6.63 -14.53 -8.77
CA ARG A 247 -7.21 -13.47 -9.60
C ARG A 247 -8.60 -13.06 -9.10
N GLY A 248 -8.83 -11.77 -9.01
CA GLY A 248 -10.09 -11.21 -8.51
C GLY A 248 -10.17 -11.08 -6.99
N SER A 249 -9.17 -11.58 -6.24
CA SER A 249 -9.03 -11.25 -4.82
C SER A 249 -8.37 -9.87 -4.62
N VAL A 250 -8.47 -9.34 -3.41
CA VAL A 250 -7.83 -8.09 -3.00
C VAL A 250 -6.84 -8.37 -1.90
N ILE A 251 -5.59 -7.99 -2.08
CA ILE A 251 -4.58 -7.99 -1.03
C ILE A 251 -4.84 -6.76 -0.16
N LEU A 252 -4.90 -6.95 1.15
CA LEU A 252 -5.02 -5.88 2.14
C LEU A 252 -3.76 -5.85 2.98
N ASN A 253 -3.20 -4.67 3.20
CA ASN A 253 -2.15 -4.47 4.19
C ASN A 253 -2.45 -3.29 5.10
N SER A 254 -2.04 -3.40 6.37
CA SER A 254 -2.04 -2.31 7.34
C SER A 254 -0.83 -1.41 7.15
N GLY A 255 -1.05 -0.10 7.33
CA GLY A 255 0.00 0.91 7.27
C GLY A 255 0.35 1.51 8.63
N ASP A 256 1.21 2.51 8.63
CA ASP A 256 1.76 3.14 9.83
C ASP A 256 0.68 3.81 10.71
N TYR A 257 -0.40 4.36 10.11
CA TYR A 257 -1.52 4.89 10.89
C TYR A 257 -2.21 3.79 11.67
N MET A 258 -2.49 2.65 11.01
CA MET A 258 -3.12 1.50 11.65
C MET A 258 -2.22 0.92 12.74
N GLN A 259 -0.93 0.77 12.49
CA GLN A 259 0.02 0.30 13.50
C GLN A 259 -0.02 1.20 14.74
N ARG A 260 0.00 2.51 14.54
CA ARG A 260 -0.04 3.49 15.62
C ARG A 260 -1.33 3.44 16.43
N ILE A 261 -2.50 3.51 15.75
CA ILE A 261 -3.79 3.53 16.47
C ILE A 261 -4.11 2.18 17.12
N SER A 262 -3.64 1.07 16.57
CA SER A 262 -3.79 -0.27 17.16
C SER A 262 -2.75 -0.59 18.23
N ASN A 263 -1.89 0.36 18.61
CA ASN A 263 -0.82 0.17 19.60
C ASN A 263 0.13 -0.99 19.24
N ASP A 264 0.51 -1.10 17.96
CA ASP A 264 1.33 -2.15 17.33
C ASP A 264 0.68 -3.55 17.24
N ILE A 265 -0.63 -3.65 17.45
CA ILE A 265 -1.31 -4.95 17.28
C ILE A 265 -1.36 -5.32 15.80
N PHE A 266 -1.61 -4.34 14.91
CA PHE A 266 -1.54 -4.52 13.46
C PHE A 266 -0.28 -3.84 12.92
N PRO A 267 0.76 -4.59 12.61
CA PRO A 267 2.01 -4.00 12.16
C PRO A 267 1.92 -3.44 10.74
N SER A 268 2.59 -2.32 10.49
CA SER A 268 2.94 -1.88 9.15
C SER A 268 4.16 -2.66 8.70
N THR A 269 3.99 -3.51 7.71
CA THR A 269 5.03 -4.48 7.34
C THR A 269 5.70 -4.13 6.03
N THR A 270 7.03 -4.15 6.05
CA THR A 270 7.87 -3.89 4.87
C THR A 270 7.52 -4.82 3.74
N HIS A 271 7.28 -4.26 2.58
CA HIS A 271 7.02 -5.00 1.35
C HIS A 271 7.70 -4.34 0.15
N ARG A 272 7.92 -5.11 -0.92
CA ARG A 272 8.61 -4.65 -2.13
C ARG A 272 8.03 -5.31 -3.38
N VAL A 273 8.37 -4.76 -4.54
CA VAL A 273 8.14 -5.43 -5.83
C VAL A 273 9.47 -5.82 -6.43
N SER A 274 9.72 -7.12 -6.48
CA SER A 274 10.89 -7.73 -7.07
C SER A 274 10.65 -8.14 -8.52
N LYS A 275 11.71 -8.64 -9.16
CA LYS A 275 11.62 -9.27 -10.48
C LYS A 275 10.78 -10.55 -10.39
N PRO A 276 9.97 -10.88 -11.43
CA PRO A 276 9.29 -12.16 -11.47
C PRO A 276 10.27 -13.33 -11.35
N ARG A 277 9.88 -14.36 -10.59
CA ARG A 277 10.66 -15.59 -10.48
C ARG A 277 10.74 -16.31 -11.83
N ASP A 278 9.60 -16.35 -12.53
CA ASP A 278 9.54 -16.90 -13.88
C ASP A 278 10.16 -15.92 -14.88
N PRO A 279 11.30 -16.27 -15.53
CA PRO A 279 11.95 -15.41 -16.51
C PRO A 279 11.05 -15.02 -17.68
N SER A 280 10.07 -15.87 -18.06
CA SER A 280 9.13 -15.58 -19.15
C SER A 280 8.21 -14.37 -18.86
N GLN A 281 8.00 -14.05 -17.58
CA GLN A 281 7.20 -12.91 -17.15
C GLN A 281 8.00 -11.59 -17.10
N ARG A 282 9.32 -11.63 -17.16
CA ARG A 282 10.16 -10.41 -17.12
C ARG A 282 9.97 -9.52 -18.33
N GLY A 283 9.71 -10.13 -19.50
CA GLY A 283 9.39 -9.42 -20.75
C GLY A 283 7.95 -8.90 -20.80
N GLN A 284 7.13 -9.09 -19.77
CA GLN A 284 5.75 -8.62 -19.73
C GLN A 284 5.63 -7.30 -18.97
N THR A 285 4.76 -6.43 -19.45
CA THR A 285 4.29 -5.27 -18.69
C THR A 285 3.59 -5.76 -17.41
N ARG A 286 3.93 -5.17 -16.28
CA ARG A 286 3.20 -5.37 -15.03
C ARG A 286 2.49 -4.08 -14.66
N VAL A 287 1.26 -4.20 -14.18
CA VAL A 287 0.55 -3.09 -13.55
C VAL A 287 0.08 -3.48 -12.17
N SER A 288 -0.05 -2.49 -11.31
CA SER A 288 -0.74 -2.61 -10.03
C SER A 288 -1.40 -1.27 -9.68
N PHE A 289 -2.51 -1.32 -8.96
CA PHE A 289 -3.28 -0.14 -8.67
C PHE A 289 -3.81 -0.15 -7.22
N PRO A 290 -2.87 -0.05 -6.25
CA PRO A 290 -3.24 0.05 -4.86
C PRO A 290 -4.03 1.33 -4.56
N MET A 291 -5.02 1.22 -3.69
CA MET A 291 -5.74 2.35 -3.10
C MET A 291 -5.43 2.41 -1.61
N ALA A 292 -4.62 3.40 -1.23
CA ALA A 292 -4.30 3.70 0.15
C ALA A 292 -5.42 4.53 0.79
N VAL A 293 -5.83 4.17 2.00
CA VAL A 293 -6.93 4.79 2.75
C VAL A 293 -6.38 5.55 3.94
N TYR A 294 -6.70 6.85 4.01
CA TYR A 294 -6.24 7.74 5.07
C TYR A 294 -7.43 8.28 5.88
N VAL A 295 -7.17 8.74 7.10
CA VAL A 295 -8.01 9.76 7.71
C VAL A 295 -7.67 11.13 7.13
N TRP A 296 -8.52 12.13 7.35
CA TRP A 296 -8.22 13.50 6.93
C TRP A 296 -7.05 14.10 7.71
N GLU A 297 -6.41 15.10 7.16
CA GLU A 297 -5.16 15.69 7.62
C GLU A 297 -5.23 16.26 9.04
N ASP A 298 -6.37 16.78 9.46
CA ASP A 298 -6.63 17.39 10.76
C ASP A 298 -7.11 16.39 11.82
N GLU A 299 -7.40 15.13 11.42
CA GLU A 299 -7.76 14.08 12.36
C GLU A 299 -6.59 13.69 13.27
N MET A 300 -6.94 13.29 14.50
CA MET A 300 -5.96 12.81 15.47
C MET A 300 -5.74 11.31 15.31
N LEU A 301 -4.48 10.91 15.24
CA LEU A 301 -4.05 9.52 15.36
C LEU A 301 -3.77 9.25 16.86
N GLU A 302 -4.74 8.67 17.52
CA GLU A 302 -4.69 8.28 18.93
C GLU A 302 -4.78 6.77 19.04
N VAL A 303 -4.11 6.20 20.06
CA VAL A 303 -4.29 4.79 20.39
C VAL A 303 -5.75 4.54 20.71
N LEU A 304 -6.34 3.50 20.11
CA LEU A 304 -7.76 3.18 20.24
C LEU A 304 -8.15 2.99 21.71
N PRO A 305 -9.34 3.46 22.10
CA PRO A 305 -9.80 3.37 23.49
C PRO A 305 -9.91 1.92 23.92
N GLY A 306 -9.57 1.66 25.19
CA GLY A 306 -9.59 0.31 25.76
C GLY A 306 -8.32 -0.51 25.53
N LEU A 307 -7.44 -0.11 24.63
CA LEU A 307 -6.14 -0.76 24.50
C LEU A 307 -5.22 -0.39 25.68
N PRO A 308 -4.57 -1.37 26.31
CA PRO A 308 -3.74 -1.12 27.49
C PRO A 308 -2.40 -0.48 27.13
N ASN A 309 -1.85 0.28 28.07
CA ASN A 309 -0.50 0.83 28.01
C ASN A 309 -0.20 1.53 26.66
N PRO A 310 -0.92 2.61 26.31
CA PRO A 310 -0.72 3.30 25.05
C PRO A 310 0.72 3.75 24.90
N LYS A 311 1.37 3.32 23.81
CA LYS A 311 2.79 3.62 23.51
C LYS A 311 2.97 4.98 22.86
N TYR A 312 1.91 5.49 22.23
CA TYR A 312 1.97 6.67 21.37
C TYR A 312 1.12 7.81 21.91
N ALA A 313 1.71 9.00 22.00
CA ALA A 313 0.94 10.21 22.26
C ALA A 313 0.07 10.56 21.04
N PRO A 314 -1.10 11.20 21.22
CA PRO A 314 -1.90 11.72 20.12
C PRO A 314 -1.10 12.67 19.22
N VAL A 315 -1.28 12.56 17.90
CA VAL A 315 -0.63 13.41 16.91
C VAL A 315 -1.58 13.65 15.73
N LYS A 316 -1.53 14.81 15.10
CA LYS A 316 -2.30 15.05 13.88
C LYS A 316 -1.81 14.16 12.74
N ALA A 317 -2.75 13.64 11.95
CA ALA A 317 -2.43 12.76 10.82
C ALA A 317 -1.40 13.40 9.87
N ILE A 318 -1.56 14.70 9.54
CA ILE A 318 -0.63 15.40 8.65
C ILE A 318 0.77 15.55 9.23
N GLU A 319 0.90 15.78 10.54
CA GLU A 319 2.20 15.92 11.20
C GLU A 319 2.94 14.57 11.20
N PHE A 320 2.23 13.50 11.55
CA PHE A 320 2.77 12.15 11.52
C PHE A 320 3.16 11.74 10.10
N HIS A 321 2.27 11.93 9.13
CA HIS A 321 2.52 11.63 7.72
C HIS A 321 3.76 12.36 7.21
N THR A 322 3.86 13.66 7.47
CA THR A 322 5.00 14.49 7.03
C THR A 322 6.31 14.04 7.66
N SER A 323 6.30 13.71 8.96
CA SER A 323 7.50 13.24 9.66
C SER A 323 8.10 11.96 9.05
N ILE A 324 7.26 11.17 8.40
CA ILE A 324 7.68 9.94 7.74
C ILE A 324 8.05 10.23 6.27
N THR A 325 7.16 10.84 5.50
CA THR A 325 7.35 11.01 4.05
C THR A 325 8.47 11.98 3.68
N SER A 326 8.77 12.99 4.50
CA SER A 326 9.90 13.90 4.25
C SER A 326 11.25 13.19 4.22
N LYS A 327 11.39 12.08 4.93
CA LYS A 327 12.61 11.25 4.92
C LYS A 327 12.85 10.57 3.56
N PHE A 328 11.78 10.36 2.77
CA PHE A 328 11.89 9.69 1.46
C PHE A 328 11.99 10.66 0.30
N TYR A 329 11.21 11.74 0.39
CA TYR A 329 10.98 12.66 -0.72
C TYR A 329 11.65 14.01 -0.52
N GLY A 330 12.35 14.21 0.62
CA GLY A 330 12.99 15.47 0.98
C GLY A 330 12.01 16.55 1.41
N ASP A 331 12.55 17.73 1.74
CA ASP A 331 11.78 18.87 2.25
C ASP A 331 10.84 19.50 1.21
N ASP A 332 11.09 19.28 -0.08
CA ASP A 332 10.21 19.73 -1.17
C ASP A 332 8.82 19.06 -1.14
N TYR A 333 8.71 17.96 -0.41
CA TYR A 333 7.44 17.30 -0.11
C TYR A 333 6.80 17.79 1.18
N ALA A 334 7.37 18.80 1.83
CA ALA A 334 6.69 19.47 2.93
C ALA A 334 5.39 20.10 2.44
N VAL A 335 4.35 20.05 3.26
CA VAL A 335 3.03 20.60 2.96
C VAL A 335 3.17 22.04 2.53
N LYS A 336 2.90 22.36 1.27
CA LYS A 336 2.56 23.71 0.89
C LYS A 336 1.13 23.93 1.38
N ALA A 337 1.03 24.74 2.42
CA ALA A 337 -0.23 25.12 3.04
C ALA A 337 -1.21 25.72 2.02
#